data_ae44c4d0a5075794ad0d1436fab6f652
#
_entry.id   ae44c4d0a5075794ad0d1436fab6f652
#
_cell.length_a   1.000
_cell.length_b   1.000
_cell.length_c   1.000
_cell.angle_alpha   90.00
_cell.angle_beta   90.00
_cell.angle_gamma   90.00
#
_symmetry.space_group_name_H-M   'P 1'
#
loop_
_entity.id
_entity.type
_entity.pdbx_description
1 polymer ?
#
loop_
_entity_poly.entity_id
_entity_poly.type
_entity_poly.pdbx_seq_one_letter_code
_entity_poly.pdbx_strand_id
1 'polypeptide(L)'
;TGFDVPCLDTMYIDKPLQQHTLIQTISRVNRVYPGKDKGLVVDYIGIKNNMNVALKKYASGDTDKDSVESISLSIVMVKDELDILRRMFAHFDFSKFLNGTPLEQLDCLNRGAEFAQTTKEMENQFMGHTKKLKSAFNLCSNSEDITYEEREDIHYFCGIRSIIYKLT
;
A
#
# COMPACT_ATOMS: atom_id res chain seq x y z
N THR A 1 -16.79 14.10 -12.99
CA THR A 1 -17.85 13.25 -13.57
C THR A 1 -18.23 13.90 -14.88
N GLY A 2 -18.52 13.22 -15.98
CA GLY A 2 -18.89 13.81 -17.25
C GLY A 2 -17.76 13.95 -18.29
N PHE A 3 -16.51 13.69 -17.95
CA PHE A 3 -15.41 13.67 -18.92
C PHE A 3 -15.50 12.38 -19.75
N ASP A 4 -15.74 12.53 -21.05
CA ASP A 4 -15.82 11.45 -22.00
C ASP A 4 -14.97 11.75 -23.22
N VAL A 5 -13.84 11.07 -23.35
CA VAL A 5 -12.88 11.22 -24.45
C VAL A 5 -12.50 9.83 -24.95
N PRO A 6 -13.23 9.28 -25.94
CA PRO A 6 -12.98 7.93 -26.46
C PRO A 6 -11.56 7.70 -26.99
N CYS A 7 -10.93 8.76 -27.56
CA CYS A 7 -9.55 8.70 -28.06
C CYS A 7 -8.47 8.74 -26.98
N LEU A 8 -8.84 8.85 -25.68
CA LEU A 8 -7.88 8.85 -24.58
C LEU A 8 -7.13 7.52 -24.56
N ASP A 9 -5.84 7.54 -24.84
CA ASP A 9 -4.98 6.37 -24.95
C ASP A 9 -4.28 6.00 -23.64
N THR A 10 -3.79 7.01 -22.92
CA THR A 10 -3.02 6.80 -21.69
C THR A 10 -3.57 7.61 -20.52
N MET A 11 -3.64 7.01 -19.35
CA MET A 11 -4.03 7.67 -18.10
C MET A 11 -2.99 7.42 -17.01
N TYR A 12 -2.62 8.48 -16.30
CA TYR A 12 -1.71 8.46 -15.17
C TYR A 12 -2.50 8.58 -13.88
N ILE A 13 -2.29 7.64 -12.94
CA ILE A 13 -2.95 7.65 -11.63
C ILE A 13 -1.91 7.96 -10.57
N ASP A 14 -2.03 9.14 -9.96
CA ASP A 14 -1.14 9.68 -8.93
C ASP A 14 -1.79 9.76 -7.54
N LYS A 15 -3.08 9.42 -7.43
CA LYS A 15 -3.86 9.47 -6.18
C LYS A 15 -4.60 8.16 -5.93
N PRO A 16 -4.77 7.77 -4.66
CA PRO A 16 -5.55 6.58 -4.32
C PRO A 16 -7.00 6.72 -4.81
N LEU A 17 -7.48 5.74 -5.53
CA LEU A 17 -8.86 5.65 -5.99
C LEU A 17 -9.56 4.48 -5.29
N GLN A 18 -10.78 4.70 -4.84
CA GLN A 18 -11.62 3.63 -4.30
C GLN A 18 -12.07 2.68 -5.43
N GLN A 19 -12.37 1.43 -5.07
CA GLN A 19 -12.66 0.35 -6.02
C GLN A 19 -13.63 0.76 -7.14
N HIS A 20 -14.77 1.34 -6.79
CA HIS A 20 -15.77 1.77 -7.77
C HIS A 20 -15.26 2.90 -8.67
N THR A 21 -14.64 3.91 -8.09
CA THR A 21 -14.05 5.04 -8.84
C THR A 21 -12.90 4.59 -9.73
N LEU A 22 -12.11 3.61 -9.26
CA LEU A 22 -11.02 3.03 -10.03
C LEU A 22 -11.53 2.34 -11.29
N ILE A 23 -12.57 1.51 -11.18
CA ILE A 23 -13.19 0.83 -12.34
C ILE A 23 -13.76 1.85 -13.32
N GLN A 24 -14.49 2.86 -12.83
CA GLN A 24 -15.02 3.92 -13.68
C GLN A 24 -13.93 4.72 -14.38
N THR A 25 -12.79 4.91 -13.74
CA THR A 25 -11.64 5.62 -14.29
C THR A 25 -10.97 4.79 -15.38
N ILE A 26 -10.75 3.50 -15.14
CA ILE A 26 -10.15 2.57 -16.11
C ILE A 26 -11.05 2.39 -17.33
N SER A 27 -12.36 2.26 -17.14
CA SER A 27 -13.32 2.09 -18.24
C SER A 27 -13.33 3.26 -19.23
N ARG A 28 -12.93 4.46 -18.80
CA ARG A 28 -12.81 5.64 -19.68
C ARG A 28 -11.65 5.54 -20.66
N VAL A 29 -10.53 4.94 -20.22
CA VAL A 29 -9.35 4.71 -21.06
C VAL A 29 -9.54 3.49 -21.96
N ASN A 30 -10.33 2.50 -21.51
CA ASN A 30 -10.53 1.24 -22.22
C ASN A 30 -11.73 1.30 -23.20
N ARG A 31 -11.95 2.46 -23.84
CA ARG A 31 -12.97 2.60 -24.87
C ARG A 31 -12.43 2.27 -26.25
N VAL A 32 -13.27 1.67 -27.08
CA VAL A 32 -12.95 1.40 -28.49
C VAL A 32 -12.96 2.71 -29.26
N TYR A 33 -11.90 2.95 -30.03
CA TYR A 33 -11.76 4.10 -30.92
C TYR A 33 -10.95 3.70 -32.15
N PRO A 34 -11.22 4.24 -33.36
CA PRO A 34 -10.47 3.92 -34.56
C PRO A 34 -8.95 4.18 -34.37
N GLY A 35 -8.14 3.16 -34.63
CA GLY A 35 -6.68 3.21 -34.46
C GLY A 35 -6.18 2.99 -33.03
N LYS A 36 -7.05 2.58 -32.09
CA LYS A 36 -6.71 2.31 -30.69
C LYS A 36 -7.14 0.88 -30.33
N ASP A 37 -6.19 0.02 -30.05
CA ASP A 37 -6.45 -1.38 -29.67
C ASP A 37 -6.75 -1.54 -28.18
N LYS A 38 -6.11 -0.72 -27.31
CA LYS A 38 -6.24 -0.79 -25.84
C LYS A 38 -5.84 0.54 -25.20
N GLY A 39 -6.33 0.78 -23.99
CA GLY A 39 -5.89 1.90 -23.16
C GLY A 39 -4.74 1.50 -22.24
N LEU A 40 -3.83 2.43 -21.98
CA LEU A 40 -2.73 2.28 -21.04
C LEU A 40 -3.03 3.02 -19.73
N VAL A 41 -2.88 2.33 -18.62
CA VAL A 41 -2.94 2.93 -17.28
C VAL A 41 -1.56 2.87 -16.65
N VAL A 42 -1.01 4.03 -16.32
CA VAL A 42 0.27 4.18 -15.60
C VAL A 42 -0.04 4.48 -14.14
N ASP A 43 0.42 3.62 -13.27
CA ASP A 43 0.15 3.64 -11.84
C ASP A 43 1.40 4.06 -11.06
N TYR A 44 1.40 5.27 -10.50
CA TYR A 44 2.51 5.79 -9.68
C TYR A 44 2.44 5.42 -8.20
N ILE A 45 1.32 4.89 -7.73
CA ILE A 45 1.07 4.66 -6.30
C ILE A 45 0.91 3.18 -5.93
N GLY A 46 1.07 2.27 -6.91
CA GLY A 46 1.02 0.83 -6.67
C GLY A 46 -0.38 0.27 -6.43
N ILE A 47 -1.41 0.82 -7.10
CA ILE A 47 -2.79 0.34 -7.00
C ILE A 47 -3.07 -0.94 -7.80
N LYS A 48 -2.07 -1.51 -8.47
CA LYS A 48 -2.22 -2.70 -9.32
C LYS A 48 -2.94 -3.85 -8.60
N ASN A 49 -2.65 -4.06 -7.33
CA ASN A 49 -3.31 -5.09 -6.54
C ASN A 49 -4.78 -4.75 -6.28
N ASN A 50 -5.08 -3.50 -5.90
CA ASN A 50 -6.45 -3.02 -5.72
C ASN A 50 -7.24 -3.06 -7.03
N MET A 51 -6.57 -2.81 -8.14
CA MET A 51 -7.13 -2.93 -9.49
C MET A 51 -7.52 -4.38 -9.82
N ASN A 52 -6.63 -5.34 -9.55
CA ASN A 52 -6.90 -6.75 -9.78
C ASN A 52 -8.07 -7.26 -8.93
N VAL A 53 -8.15 -6.85 -7.66
CA VAL A 53 -9.27 -7.17 -6.77
C VAL A 53 -10.58 -6.55 -7.30
N ALA A 54 -10.55 -5.28 -7.68
CA ALA A 54 -11.71 -4.58 -8.22
C ALA A 54 -12.18 -5.17 -9.55
N LEU A 55 -11.27 -5.53 -10.46
CA LEU A 55 -11.59 -6.18 -11.75
C LEU A 55 -12.15 -7.59 -11.56
N LYS A 56 -11.60 -8.39 -10.66
CA LYS A 56 -12.14 -9.70 -10.31
C LYS A 56 -13.57 -9.58 -9.79
N LYS A 57 -13.82 -8.66 -8.87
CA LYS A 57 -15.14 -8.38 -8.31
C LYS A 57 -16.16 -7.95 -9.37
N TYR A 58 -15.71 -7.19 -10.38
CA TYR A 58 -16.58 -6.72 -11.46
C TYR A 58 -16.84 -7.82 -12.50
N ALA A 59 -15.86 -8.67 -12.79
CA ALA A 59 -15.95 -9.72 -13.82
C ALA A 59 -16.71 -10.97 -13.35
N SER A 60 -16.66 -11.29 -12.05
CA SER A 60 -17.27 -12.54 -11.53
C SER A 60 -18.78 -12.45 -11.30
N GLY A 61 -19.38 -11.26 -11.23
CA GLY A 61 -20.81 -11.11 -10.93
C GLY A 61 -21.27 -11.73 -9.59
N ASP A 62 -20.34 -12.42 -8.92
CA ASP A 62 -20.52 -13.16 -7.67
C ASP A 62 -19.78 -12.44 -6.56
N THR A 63 -20.49 -11.67 -5.79
CA THR A 63 -19.95 -10.46 -5.18
C THR A 63 -19.40 -10.61 -3.78
N ASP A 64 -19.39 -11.73 -3.07
CA ASP A 64 -19.13 -11.58 -1.63
C ASP A 64 -18.14 -12.56 -0.96
N LYS A 65 -17.93 -13.77 -1.45
CA LYS A 65 -17.10 -14.73 -0.68
C LYS A 65 -15.59 -14.58 -0.92
N ASP A 66 -15.14 -14.60 -2.15
CA ASP A 66 -13.70 -14.60 -2.46
C ASP A 66 -12.99 -13.28 -2.13
N SER A 67 -13.70 -12.15 -2.24
CA SER A 67 -13.10 -10.84 -1.91
C SER A 67 -13.05 -10.59 -0.40
N VAL A 68 -14.04 -11.05 0.35
CA VAL A 68 -14.07 -10.96 1.82
C VAL A 68 -13.00 -11.88 2.42
N GLU A 69 -12.86 -13.09 1.88
CA GLU A 69 -11.84 -14.04 2.31
C GLU A 69 -10.41 -13.53 2.02
N SER A 70 -10.20 -12.93 0.85
CA SER A 70 -8.92 -12.30 0.48
C SER A 70 -8.58 -11.10 1.38
N ILE A 71 -9.57 -10.29 1.76
CA ILE A 71 -9.37 -9.16 2.69
C ILE A 71 -9.07 -9.69 4.10
N SER A 72 -9.81 -10.69 4.57
CA SER A 72 -9.60 -11.29 5.89
C SER A 72 -8.20 -11.90 6.01
N LEU A 73 -7.74 -12.62 4.99
CA LEU A 73 -6.36 -13.16 4.94
C LEU A 73 -5.32 -12.03 4.93
N SER A 74 -5.59 -10.93 4.24
CA SER A 74 -4.69 -9.77 4.22
C SER A 74 -4.60 -9.09 5.58
N ILE A 75 -5.70 -9.00 6.33
CA ILE A 75 -5.72 -8.47 7.70
C ILE A 75 -4.87 -9.34 8.63
N VAL A 76 -5.03 -10.66 8.58
CA VAL A 76 -4.20 -11.60 9.36
C VAL A 76 -2.72 -11.38 9.02
N MET A 77 -2.38 -11.32 7.73
CA MET A 77 -1.00 -11.10 7.29
C MET A 77 -0.44 -9.74 7.77
N VAL A 78 -1.25 -8.68 7.78
CA VAL A 78 -0.85 -7.38 8.33
C VAL A 78 -0.50 -7.50 9.81
N LYS A 79 -1.36 -8.16 10.60
CA LYS A 79 -1.14 -8.31 12.05
C LYS A 79 0.09 -9.16 12.35
N ASP A 80 0.29 -10.26 11.62
CA ASP A 80 1.45 -11.14 11.78
C ASP A 80 2.76 -10.40 11.44
N GLU A 81 2.82 -9.72 10.29
CA GLU A 81 4.02 -8.99 9.88
C GLU A 81 4.30 -7.80 10.81
N LEU A 82 3.25 -7.13 11.29
CA LEU A 82 3.37 -6.03 12.24
C LEU A 82 3.92 -6.51 13.59
N ASP A 83 3.44 -7.67 14.07
CA ASP A 83 3.94 -8.28 15.31
C ASP A 83 5.42 -8.67 15.21
N ILE A 84 5.85 -9.21 14.06
CA ILE A 84 7.27 -9.50 13.80
C ILE A 84 8.11 -8.21 13.85
N LEU A 85 7.67 -7.16 13.18
CA LEU A 85 8.39 -5.87 13.15
C LEU A 85 8.43 -5.21 14.53
N ARG A 86 7.35 -5.27 15.31
CA ARG A 86 7.33 -4.80 16.70
C ARG A 86 8.33 -5.55 17.56
N ARG A 87 8.46 -6.86 17.41
CA ARG A 87 9.47 -7.66 18.12
C ARG A 87 10.89 -7.30 17.69
N MET A 88 11.13 -7.09 16.40
CA MET A 88 12.45 -6.63 15.92
C MET A 88 12.85 -5.30 16.55
N PHE A 89 11.88 -4.41 16.82
CA PHE A 89 12.06 -3.08 17.41
C PHE A 89 11.73 -3.02 18.91
N ALA A 90 11.63 -4.16 19.62
CA ALA A 90 11.19 -4.22 21.03
C ALA A 90 12.05 -3.36 21.99
N HIS A 91 13.32 -3.09 21.65
CA HIS A 91 14.24 -2.26 22.43
C HIS A 91 14.45 -0.87 21.84
N PHE A 92 13.66 -0.49 20.83
CA PHE A 92 13.74 0.80 20.16
C PHE A 92 12.51 1.65 20.50
N ASP A 93 12.72 2.80 21.14
CA ASP A 93 11.65 3.73 21.44
C ASP A 93 11.36 4.64 20.24
N PHE A 94 10.17 4.46 19.66
CA PHE A 94 9.67 5.29 18.57
C PHE A 94 8.45 6.15 18.95
N SER A 95 8.20 6.36 20.24
CA SER A 95 7.11 7.20 20.74
C SER A 95 7.11 8.63 20.17
N LYS A 96 8.30 9.15 19.86
CA LYS A 96 8.49 10.46 19.23
C LYS A 96 7.94 10.53 17.80
N PHE A 97 7.80 9.42 17.12
CA PHE A 97 7.13 9.38 15.81
C PHE A 97 5.63 9.67 15.95
N LEU A 98 5.00 9.19 17.02
CA LEU A 98 3.56 9.34 17.26
C LEU A 98 3.21 10.72 17.84
N ASN A 99 4.02 11.21 18.77
CA ASN A 99 3.66 12.36 19.61
C ASN A 99 4.64 13.55 19.50
N GLY A 100 5.66 13.45 18.64
CA GLY A 100 6.69 14.46 18.48
C GLY A 100 6.33 15.54 17.46
N THR A 101 7.13 16.60 17.46
CA THR A 101 7.13 17.63 16.40
C THR A 101 7.57 17.01 15.07
N PRO A 102 7.29 17.63 13.91
CA PRO A 102 7.73 17.11 12.61
C PRO A 102 9.24 16.82 12.51
N LEU A 103 10.06 17.62 13.21
CA LEU A 103 11.51 17.40 13.25
C LEU A 103 11.87 16.17 14.09
N GLU A 104 11.23 15.98 15.25
CA GLU A 104 11.42 14.80 16.10
C GLU A 104 10.91 13.52 15.41
N GLN A 105 9.84 13.62 14.64
CA GLN A 105 9.32 12.50 13.84
C GLN A 105 10.33 12.06 12.77
N LEU A 106 10.93 13.03 12.07
CA LEU A 106 11.96 12.77 11.06
C LEU A 106 13.23 12.18 11.68
N ASP A 107 13.68 12.71 12.81
CA ASP A 107 14.82 12.18 13.57
C ASP A 107 14.55 10.73 14.01
N CYS A 108 13.35 10.47 14.52
CA CYS A 108 12.93 9.13 14.92
C CYS A 108 12.95 8.13 13.76
N LEU A 109 12.51 8.54 12.57
CA LEU A 109 12.58 7.71 11.36
C LEU A 109 14.03 7.42 10.94
N ASN A 110 14.92 8.42 10.98
CA ASN A 110 16.33 8.25 10.63
C ASN A 110 17.03 7.29 11.62
N ARG A 111 16.82 7.48 12.91
CA ARG A 111 17.35 6.57 13.94
C ARG A 111 16.78 5.14 13.79
N GLY A 112 15.51 5.01 13.42
CA GLY A 112 14.92 3.72 13.11
C GLY A 112 15.55 3.06 11.89
N ALA A 113 15.91 3.84 10.87
CA ALA A 113 16.63 3.33 9.70
C ALA A 113 18.04 2.86 10.05
N GLU A 114 18.79 3.64 10.85
CA GLU A 114 20.11 3.24 11.36
C GLU A 114 20.02 1.96 12.20
N PHE A 115 19.01 1.87 13.07
CA PHE A 115 18.76 0.66 13.87
C PHE A 115 18.47 -0.56 13.01
N ALA A 116 17.61 -0.43 11.99
CA ALA A 116 17.32 -1.52 11.07
C ALA A 116 18.54 -1.97 10.26
N GLN A 117 19.53 -1.10 10.07
CA GLN A 117 20.78 -1.35 9.33
C GLN A 117 21.96 -1.75 10.22
N THR A 118 21.74 -2.03 11.51
CA THR A 118 22.80 -2.44 12.44
C THR A 118 23.58 -3.66 11.94
N THR A 119 22.91 -4.61 11.32
CA THR A 119 23.52 -5.74 10.60
C THR A 119 22.86 -5.94 9.25
N LYS A 120 23.59 -6.49 8.28
CA LYS A 120 23.04 -6.78 6.96
C LYS A 120 21.90 -7.80 7.00
N GLU A 121 21.96 -8.71 7.95
CA GLU A 121 20.91 -9.69 8.17
C GLU A 121 19.62 -9.02 8.67
N MET A 122 19.74 -8.13 9.67
CA MET A 122 18.60 -7.38 10.19
C MET A 122 17.96 -6.48 9.13
N GLU A 123 18.78 -5.80 8.33
CA GLU A 123 18.31 -4.99 7.20
C GLU A 123 17.50 -5.83 6.21
N ASN A 124 18.02 -6.99 5.80
CA ASN A 124 17.35 -7.87 4.85
C ASN A 124 16.02 -8.39 5.40
N GLN A 125 15.98 -8.82 6.67
CA GLN A 125 14.76 -9.28 7.34
C GLN A 125 13.74 -8.14 7.44
N PHE A 126 14.15 -6.97 7.92
CA PHE A 126 13.30 -5.79 8.03
C PHE A 126 12.70 -5.39 6.68
N MET A 127 13.52 -5.29 5.64
CA MET A 127 13.07 -4.93 4.29
C MET A 127 12.10 -5.97 3.71
N GLY A 128 12.34 -7.25 4.00
CA GLY A 128 11.47 -8.36 3.59
C GLY A 128 10.09 -8.29 4.27
N HIS A 129 10.07 -8.19 5.60
CA HIS A 129 8.83 -8.11 6.39
C HIS A 129 8.03 -6.84 6.07
N THR A 130 8.68 -5.69 5.99
CA THR A 130 8.00 -4.42 5.65
C THR A 130 7.44 -4.43 4.22
N LYS A 131 8.09 -5.11 3.27
CA LYS A 131 7.54 -5.30 1.92
C LYS A 131 6.23 -6.10 1.96
N LYS A 132 6.19 -7.21 2.69
CA LYS A 132 4.98 -8.04 2.86
C LYS A 132 3.88 -7.26 3.57
N LEU A 133 4.22 -6.57 4.67
CA LEU A 133 3.31 -5.71 5.41
C LEU A 133 2.64 -4.68 4.49
N LYS A 134 3.44 -3.92 3.73
CA LYS A 134 2.92 -2.92 2.80
C LYS A 134 2.01 -3.52 1.73
N SER A 135 2.38 -4.69 1.19
CA SER A 135 1.59 -5.37 0.16
C SER A 135 0.24 -5.84 0.72
N ALA A 136 0.22 -6.42 1.92
CA ALA A 136 -1.00 -6.85 2.59
C ALA A 136 -1.87 -5.65 2.99
N PHE A 137 -1.27 -4.62 3.58
CA PHE A 137 -1.99 -3.41 3.99
C PHE A 137 -2.67 -2.70 2.81
N ASN A 138 -2.06 -2.65 1.63
CA ASN A 138 -2.67 -2.07 0.44
C ASN A 138 -3.98 -2.77 0.02
N LEU A 139 -4.19 -4.03 0.41
CA LEU A 139 -5.40 -4.78 0.11
C LEU A 139 -6.52 -4.54 1.12
N CYS A 140 -6.19 -4.17 2.36
CA CYS A 140 -7.14 -4.01 3.45
C CYS A 140 -7.05 -2.64 4.15
N SER A 141 -6.46 -1.64 3.50
CA SER A 141 -6.22 -0.31 4.09
C SER A 141 -7.47 0.41 4.60
N ASN A 142 -8.64 0.08 4.06
CA ASN A 142 -9.92 0.67 4.46
C ASN A 142 -10.70 -0.20 5.46
N SER A 143 -10.12 -1.32 5.92
CA SER A 143 -10.79 -2.19 6.90
C SER A 143 -10.80 -1.54 8.28
N GLU A 144 -11.94 -1.63 8.97
CA GLU A 144 -12.08 -1.21 10.36
C GLU A 144 -11.37 -2.15 11.35
N ASP A 145 -11.00 -3.36 10.90
CA ASP A 145 -10.28 -4.36 11.70
C ASP A 145 -8.81 -3.99 11.95
N ILE A 146 -8.28 -2.95 11.27
CA ILE A 146 -6.96 -2.40 11.52
C ILE A 146 -7.12 -1.13 12.36
N THR A 147 -6.64 -1.18 13.58
CA THR A 147 -6.76 -0.09 14.55
C THR A 147 -5.95 1.13 14.14
N TYR A 148 -6.24 2.28 14.77
CA TYR A 148 -5.46 3.50 14.55
C TYR A 148 -3.98 3.31 14.93
N GLU A 149 -3.70 2.67 16.06
CA GLU A 149 -2.32 2.38 16.51
C GLU A 149 -1.57 1.48 15.51
N GLU A 150 -2.23 0.44 15.00
CA GLU A 150 -1.64 -0.42 13.97
C GLU A 150 -1.31 0.35 12.69
N ARG A 151 -2.16 1.31 12.29
CA ARG A 151 -1.90 2.18 11.12
C ARG A 151 -0.69 3.07 11.33
N GLU A 152 -0.55 3.66 12.50
CA GLU A 152 0.60 4.50 12.85
C GLU A 152 1.90 3.69 12.81
N ASP A 153 1.91 2.49 13.38
CA ASP A 153 3.07 1.60 13.34
C ASP A 153 3.41 1.17 11.89
N ILE A 154 2.39 0.89 11.07
CA ILE A 154 2.59 0.57 9.65
C ILE A 154 3.23 1.76 8.92
N HIS A 155 2.76 3.00 9.19
CA HIS A 155 3.34 4.21 8.62
C HIS A 155 4.79 4.40 9.05
N TYR A 156 5.09 4.15 10.33
CA TYR A 156 6.45 4.22 10.85
C TYR A 156 7.38 3.24 10.14
N PHE A 157 7.07 1.95 10.10
CA PHE A 157 7.92 0.95 9.46
C PHE A 157 8.04 1.16 7.94
N CYS A 158 6.95 1.56 7.27
CA CYS A 158 7.00 1.93 5.86
C CYS A 158 7.85 3.18 5.60
N GLY A 159 7.84 4.15 6.52
CA GLY A 159 8.70 5.33 6.49
C GLY A 159 10.18 4.97 6.55
N ILE A 160 10.58 4.15 7.52
CA ILE A 160 11.95 3.62 7.66
C ILE A 160 12.39 2.93 6.37
N ARG A 161 11.56 2.02 5.85
CA ARG A 161 11.85 1.32 4.60
C ARG A 161 12.10 2.28 3.44
N SER A 162 11.32 3.36 3.37
CA SER A 162 11.46 4.36 2.31
C SER A 162 12.78 5.15 2.42
N ILE A 163 13.27 5.39 3.64
CA ILE A 163 14.57 6.02 3.88
C ILE A 163 15.68 5.08 3.42
N ILE A 164 15.70 3.82 3.87
CA ILE A 164 16.72 2.84 3.49
C ILE A 164 16.77 2.67 1.97
N TYR A 165 15.62 2.63 1.30
CA TYR A 165 15.54 2.48 -0.16
C TYR A 165 16.11 3.66 -0.95
N LYS A 166 16.15 4.85 -0.36
CA LYS A 166 16.75 6.05 -1.00
C LYS A 166 18.25 6.16 -0.79
N LEU A 167 18.78 5.44 0.20
CA LEU A 167 20.19 5.45 0.54
C LEU A 167 20.99 4.32 -0.15
N THR A 168 20.28 3.37 -0.77
CA THR A 168 20.86 2.24 -1.52
C THR A 168 20.81 2.51 -3.01
#